data_8318ff2758f3be5882d1051f6daabe0e
#
_entry.id   8318ff2758f3be5882d1051f6daabe0e
#
_cell.length_a   1.000
_cell.length_b   1.000
_cell.length_c   1.000
_cell.angle_alpha   90.00
_cell.angle_beta   90.00
_cell.angle_gamma   90.00
#
_symmetry.space_group_name_H-M   'P 1'
#
loop_
_entity.id
_entity.type
_entity.pdbx_description
1 polymer ?
#
loop_
_entity_poly.entity_id
_entity_poly.type
_entity_poly.pdbx_seq_one_letter_code
_entity_poly.pdbx_strand_id
1 'polypeptide(L)'
;MAKNYIFTSESVTEGHPDKVCDHISDAILDEFIRQDPDSRVAVETLVTTDFVTVAGEVTSKGKFDIEKVVRDTIAEIGYNDAVLKFDAKTCKVVVKIDPQSPNISQGVTVSQTQKEQGAGDQGLMFGYATNETDELMPLPISLAHKLTKKLADVRKSKELAWVRPDGKSQVSVEYVDNKPQRVQTVVISTQHDPEISNEEIRKEIIDKVIKPVCGNWWHEEIVIHVNPTGKFEIGGPHGDAGLTGRKIIVDSYGGMGRHGGGAFSGKDPSKVDRSACYMCRYVAKNLVAAGLADRCEVQIAYAIGVCQPLSLMVNTFETNKIPEEKIEKILNLHFDMKPASIVSHLDLKRPIYKKTAGYGHFGRNEPEFSWEKTDKAEDLRKAAGL
;
A
#
# COMPACT_ATOMS: atom_id res chain seq x y z
N MET A 1 7.38 -7.69 -26.58
CA MET A 1 8.10 -7.96 -25.30
C MET A 1 8.38 -9.45 -25.19
N ALA A 2 9.40 -9.86 -24.43
CA ALA A 2 9.62 -11.29 -24.18
C ALA A 2 8.39 -11.86 -23.48
N LYS A 3 7.85 -12.97 -24.01
CA LYS A 3 6.69 -13.65 -23.42
C LYS A 3 7.08 -14.52 -22.22
N ASN A 4 8.38 -14.89 -22.14
CA ASN A 4 8.93 -15.71 -21.08
C ASN A 4 9.98 -14.90 -20.31
N TYR A 5 9.77 -14.76 -19.00
CA TYR A 5 10.63 -13.97 -18.12
C TYR A 5 10.43 -14.39 -16.65
N ILE A 6 11.36 -13.96 -15.81
CA ILE A 6 11.20 -14.04 -14.36
C ILE A 6 10.88 -12.63 -13.85
N PHE A 7 9.85 -12.52 -13.04
CA PHE A 7 9.47 -11.26 -12.40
C PHE A 7 9.56 -11.39 -10.89
N THR A 8 10.09 -10.35 -10.24
CA THR A 8 10.35 -10.35 -8.81
C THR A 8 9.68 -9.15 -8.15
N SER A 9 8.99 -9.40 -7.05
CA SER A 9 8.45 -8.37 -6.17
C SER A 9 8.90 -8.60 -4.73
N GLU A 10 8.94 -7.53 -3.95
CA GLU A 10 9.28 -7.58 -2.53
C GLU A 10 8.17 -6.99 -1.65
N SER A 11 8.16 -7.36 -0.39
CA SER A 11 7.34 -6.75 0.65
C SER A 11 8.10 -6.68 1.97
N VAL A 12 7.59 -5.89 2.90
CA VAL A 12 8.18 -5.71 4.23
C VAL A 12 7.10 -5.82 5.31
N THR A 13 7.52 -6.20 6.52
CA THR A 13 6.61 -6.23 7.68
C THR A 13 6.27 -4.83 8.17
N GLU A 14 5.25 -4.74 9.03
CA GLU A 14 4.87 -3.51 9.72
C GLU A 14 6.00 -2.90 10.58
N GLY A 15 6.96 -3.73 11.01
CA GLY A 15 8.13 -3.32 11.81
C GLY A 15 9.33 -2.83 11.00
N HIS A 16 9.28 -2.89 9.67
CA HIS A 16 10.30 -2.25 8.84
C HIS A 16 10.31 -0.73 9.08
N PRO A 17 11.47 -0.05 9.18
CA PRO A 17 11.54 1.37 9.56
C PRO A 17 10.63 2.29 8.74
N ASP A 18 10.62 2.15 7.41
CA ASP A 18 9.74 2.96 6.56
C ASP A 18 8.26 2.65 6.84
N LYS A 19 7.90 1.39 7.13
CA LYS A 19 6.52 1.02 7.44
C LYS A 19 6.08 1.46 8.84
N VAL A 20 6.99 1.51 9.81
CA VAL A 20 6.73 2.16 11.10
C VAL A 20 6.32 3.62 10.89
N CYS A 21 7.03 4.33 10.00
CA CYS A 21 6.67 5.71 9.65
C CYS A 21 5.30 5.83 8.99
N ASP A 22 5.00 4.95 8.03
CA ASP A 22 3.70 4.91 7.37
C ASP A 22 2.56 4.64 8.37
N HIS A 23 2.73 3.68 9.26
CA HIS A 23 1.75 3.38 10.31
C HIS A 23 1.52 4.55 11.27
N ILE A 24 2.58 5.25 11.67
CA ILE A 24 2.46 6.43 12.55
C ILE A 24 1.71 7.55 11.82
N SER A 25 2.11 7.87 10.59
CA SER A 25 1.49 8.95 9.80
C SER A 25 0.02 8.68 9.52
N ASP A 26 -0.34 7.45 9.17
CA ASP A 26 -1.74 7.07 8.94
C ASP A 26 -2.56 6.92 10.23
N ALA A 27 -1.95 6.57 11.36
CA ALA A 27 -2.63 6.58 12.66
C ALA A 27 -3.00 8.01 13.10
N ILE A 28 -2.12 8.97 12.87
CA ILE A 28 -2.38 10.39 13.11
C ILE A 28 -3.48 10.90 12.18
N LEU A 29 -3.43 10.56 10.90
CA LEU A 29 -4.47 10.88 9.92
C LEU A 29 -5.84 10.34 10.36
N ASP A 30 -5.92 9.07 10.75
CA ASP A 30 -7.16 8.43 11.18
C ASP A 30 -7.75 9.11 12.42
N GLU A 31 -6.92 9.56 13.37
CA GLU A 31 -7.40 10.26 14.54
C GLU A 31 -7.96 11.65 14.21
N PHE A 32 -7.34 12.38 13.29
CA PHE A 32 -7.90 13.63 12.79
C PHE A 32 -9.23 13.43 12.08
N ILE A 33 -9.32 12.45 11.16
CA ILE A 33 -10.56 12.17 10.42
C ILE A 33 -11.68 11.68 11.35
N ARG A 34 -11.36 10.92 12.38
CA ARG A 34 -12.36 10.45 13.37
C ARG A 34 -13.04 11.60 14.07
N GLN A 35 -12.29 12.66 14.40
CA GLN A 35 -12.84 13.83 15.09
C GLN A 35 -13.41 14.89 14.14
N ASP A 36 -12.85 15.00 12.94
CA ASP A 36 -13.26 15.93 11.89
C ASP A 36 -13.06 15.31 10.52
N PRO A 37 -14.11 14.74 9.89
CA PRO A 37 -14.03 14.10 8.57
C PRO A 37 -13.56 15.03 7.44
N ASP A 38 -13.59 16.34 7.65
CA ASP A 38 -13.14 17.36 6.69
C ASP A 38 -11.69 17.80 6.94
N SER A 39 -10.96 17.13 7.83
CA SER A 39 -9.56 17.41 8.13
C SER A 39 -8.70 17.39 6.87
N ARG A 40 -7.80 18.38 6.78
CA ARG A 40 -6.73 18.44 5.79
C ARG A 40 -5.44 18.06 6.48
N VAL A 41 -4.83 16.96 6.05
CA VAL A 41 -3.67 16.37 6.71
C VAL A 41 -2.61 16.02 5.67
N ALA A 42 -1.40 16.45 5.95
CA ALA A 42 -0.19 16.06 5.26
C ALA A 42 0.88 15.89 6.34
N VAL A 43 1.06 14.66 6.83
CA VAL A 43 1.95 14.34 7.96
C VAL A 43 2.95 13.29 7.53
N GLU A 44 4.21 13.60 7.74
CA GLU A 44 5.33 12.71 7.50
C GLU A 44 6.05 12.36 8.80
N THR A 45 6.58 11.18 8.87
CA THR A 45 7.31 10.65 10.03
C THR A 45 8.69 10.19 9.59
N LEU A 46 9.70 10.47 10.42
CA LEU A 46 11.04 9.92 10.33
C LEU A 46 11.36 9.18 11.63
N VAL A 47 11.92 7.99 11.52
CA VAL A 47 12.40 7.20 12.66
C VAL A 47 13.88 6.83 12.49
N THR A 48 14.57 6.75 13.60
CA THR A 48 15.93 6.16 13.72
C THR A 48 16.11 5.65 15.15
N THR A 49 17.31 5.26 15.53
CA THR A 49 17.62 4.76 16.89
C THR A 49 17.05 5.69 17.96
N ASP A 50 16.15 5.16 18.81
CA ASP A 50 15.52 5.87 19.95
C ASP A 50 14.90 7.24 19.61
N PHE A 51 14.52 7.47 18.36
CA PHE A 51 14.06 8.77 17.92
C PHE A 51 12.94 8.69 16.89
N VAL A 52 11.90 9.53 17.08
CA VAL A 52 10.80 9.75 16.15
C VAL A 52 10.61 11.25 15.93
N THR A 53 10.51 11.68 14.70
CA THR A 53 10.03 13.02 14.37
C THR A 53 8.78 12.91 13.50
N VAL A 54 7.75 13.68 13.85
CA VAL A 54 6.52 13.87 13.10
C VAL A 54 6.46 15.33 12.66
N ALA A 55 6.37 15.57 11.37
CA ALA A 55 6.29 16.92 10.81
C ALA A 55 5.20 16.99 9.73
N GLY A 56 4.68 18.17 9.47
CA GLY A 56 3.71 18.37 8.41
C GLY A 56 2.74 19.50 8.67
N GLU A 57 1.69 19.56 7.85
CA GLU A 57 0.65 20.58 7.91
C GLU A 57 -0.72 19.95 8.12
N VAL A 58 -1.48 20.54 9.07
CA VAL A 58 -2.84 20.09 9.39
C VAL A 58 -3.78 21.27 9.55
N THR A 59 -4.96 21.15 8.94
CA THR A 59 -6.11 21.99 9.23
C THR A 59 -7.26 21.10 9.65
N SER A 60 -7.63 21.14 10.93
CA SER A 60 -8.64 20.29 11.54
C SER A 60 -9.22 20.92 12.79
N LYS A 61 -10.44 20.55 13.14
CA LYS A 61 -11.08 20.85 14.43
C LYS A 61 -10.69 19.80 15.50
N GLY A 62 -10.16 18.66 15.08
CA GLY A 62 -9.72 17.58 15.96
C GLY A 62 -8.55 18.02 16.85
N LYS A 63 -8.58 17.55 18.11
CA LYS A 63 -7.54 17.80 19.11
C LYS A 63 -7.28 16.55 19.92
N PHE A 64 -6.04 16.09 19.91
CA PHE A 64 -5.60 14.92 20.67
C PHE A 64 -4.09 14.98 20.95
N ASP A 65 -3.63 14.10 21.79
CA ASP A 65 -2.21 13.92 22.08
C ASP A 65 -1.54 13.09 20.96
N ILE A 66 -0.82 13.77 20.07
CA ILE A 66 -0.14 13.14 18.94
C ILE A 66 0.96 12.21 19.41
N GLU A 67 1.72 12.60 20.46
CA GLU A 67 2.78 11.77 21.02
C GLU A 67 2.22 10.43 21.52
N LYS A 68 1.02 10.46 22.15
CA LYS A 68 0.34 9.24 22.59
C LYS A 68 0.02 8.33 21.40
N VAL A 69 -0.52 8.87 20.29
CA VAL A 69 -0.83 8.10 19.07
C VAL A 69 0.43 7.47 18.49
N VAL A 70 1.54 8.20 18.47
CA VAL A 70 2.85 7.69 18.03
C VAL A 70 3.28 6.50 18.89
N ARG A 71 3.27 6.65 20.22
CA ARG A 71 3.70 5.61 21.16
C ARG A 71 2.81 4.38 21.11
N ASP A 72 1.49 4.56 21.05
CA ASP A 72 0.53 3.46 20.93
C ASP A 72 0.76 2.66 19.63
N THR A 73 1.05 3.36 18.53
CA THR A 73 1.34 2.72 17.23
C THR A 73 2.64 1.92 17.26
N ILE A 74 3.71 2.47 17.84
CA ILE A 74 4.99 1.77 18.00
C ILE A 74 4.81 0.51 18.86
N ALA A 75 4.04 0.64 19.96
CA ALA A 75 3.75 -0.48 20.86
C ALA A 75 2.96 -1.59 20.17
N GLU A 76 1.95 -1.25 19.35
CA GLU A 76 1.11 -2.20 18.60
C GLU A 76 1.92 -2.97 17.53
N ILE A 77 2.88 -2.30 16.88
CA ILE A 77 3.83 -2.94 15.97
C ILE A 77 4.68 -3.97 16.70
N GLY A 78 5.02 -3.73 17.97
CA GLY A 78 5.75 -4.67 18.82
C GLY A 78 7.13 -4.18 19.26
N TYR A 79 7.43 -2.91 19.14
CA TYR A 79 8.61 -2.28 19.70
C TYR A 79 8.37 -1.89 21.17
N ASN A 80 8.42 -2.89 22.05
CA ASN A 80 8.12 -2.78 23.48
C ASN A 80 9.29 -3.26 24.38
N ASP A 81 10.49 -3.34 23.82
CA ASP A 81 11.67 -3.84 24.50
C ASP A 81 12.86 -2.91 24.23
N ALA A 82 13.44 -2.36 25.28
CA ALA A 82 14.58 -1.46 25.21
C ALA A 82 15.83 -2.08 24.54
N VAL A 83 15.93 -3.42 24.53
CA VAL A 83 17.00 -4.15 23.81
C VAL A 83 16.99 -3.84 22.32
N LEU A 84 15.83 -3.55 21.74
CA LEU A 84 15.68 -3.18 20.32
C LEU A 84 16.17 -1.76 20.00
N LYS A 85 16.55 -0.98 21.04
CA LYS A 85 16.98 0.43 20.93
C LYS A 85 16.02 1.30 20.09
N PHE A 86 14.76 0.93 20.15
CA PHE A 86 13.61 1.67 19.69
C PHE A 86 12.41 1.13 20.47
N ASP A 87 11.96 1.85 21.47
CA ASP A 87 10.93 1.40 22.41
C ASP A 87 9.83 2.45 22.54
N ALA A 88 8.58 2.02 22.49
CA ALA A 88 7.41 2.89 22.56
C ALA A 88 7.37 3.79 23.79
N LYS A 89 7.96 3.35 24.91
CA LYS A 89 7.94 4.10 26.19
C LYS A 89 9.07 5.10 26.30
N THR A 90 10.24 4.80 25.74
CA THR A 90 11.47 5.54 26.01
C THR A 90 12.00 6.34 24.83
N CYS A 91 11.64 6.01 23.59
CA CYS A 91 12.11 6.75 22.42
C CYS A 91 11.71 8.23 22.50
N LYS A 92 12.62 9.10 22.04
CA LYS A 92 12.35 10.54 21.98
C LYS A 92 11.38 10.83 20.83
N VAL A 93 10.26 11.46 21.14
CA VAL A 93 9.26 11.90 20.13
C VAL A 93 9.33 13.42 20.01
N VAL A 94 9.41 13.91 18.77
CA VAL A 94 9.35 15.34 18.44
C VAL A 94 8.21 15.55 17.45
N VAL A 95 7.30 16.46 17.77
CA VAL A 95 6.16 16.80 16.91
C VAL A 95 6.26 18.25 16.46
N LYS A 96 6.26 18.46 15.14
CA LYS A 96 6.25 19.78 14.50
C LYS A 96 5.19 19.81 13.42
N ILE A 97 3.98 20.22 13.79
CA ILE A 97 2.83 20.34 12.88
C ILE A 97 2.41 21.80 12.84
N ASP A 98 2.34 22.33 11.64
CA ASP A 98 1.91 23.71 11.37
C ASP A 98 0.52 23.74 10.68
N PRO A 99 -0.22 24.85 10.69
CA PRO A 99 -1.41 25.02 9.88
C PRO A 99 -1.10 25.00 8.39
N GLN A 100 -2.01 24.43 7.56
CA GLN A 100 -1.85 24.45 6.11
C GLN A 100 -1.78 25.88 5.56
N SER A 101 -0.93 26.10 4.55
CA SER A 101 -0.81 27.41 3.85
C SER A 101 -2.16 27.88 3.27
N PRO A 102 -2.57 29.14 3.53
CA PRO A 102 -3.79 29.71 2.95
C PRO A 102 -3.81 29.68 1.42
N ASN A 103 -2.65 29.80 0.77
CA ASN A 103 -2.54 29.80 -0.69
C ASN A 103 -2.90 28.43 -1.30
N ILE A 104 -2.53 27.33 -0.64
CA ILE A 104 -2.88 25.98 -1.08
C ILE A 104 -4.38 25.73 -0.85
N SER A 105 -4.94 26.21 0.25
CA SER A 105 -6.35 26.00 0.58
C SER A 105 -7.31 26.66 -0.42
N GLN A 106 -6.93 27.75 -1.08
CA GLN A 106 -7.77 28.43 -2.08
C GLN A 106 -8.11 27.56 -3.30
N GLY A 107 -7.19 26.74 -3.77
CA GLY A 107 -7.37 25.85 -4.94
C GLY A 107 -8.15 24.57 -4.67
N VAL A 108 -8.25 24.17 -3.40
CA VAL A 108 -8.83 22.87 -3.01
C VAL A 108 -10.12 22.99 -2.20
N THR A 109 -10.54 24.20 -1.85
CA THR A 109 -11.76 24.44 -1.08
C THR A 109 -12.84 25.05 -1.97
N VAL A 110 -14.07 24.53 -1.85
CA VAL A 110 -15.23 25.14 -2.52
C VAL A 110 -15.42 26.57 -1.99
N SER A 111 -15.40 27.55 -2.88
CA SER A 111 -15.55 28.96 -2.55
C SER A 111 -16.61 29.61 -3.46
N GLN A 112 -16.91 30.89 -3.24
CA GLN A 112 -17.84 31.65 -4.13
C GLN A 112 -17.36 31.69 -5.58
N THR A 113 -16.04 31.60 -5.82
CA THR A 113 -15.43 31.62 -7.15
C THR A 113 -15.18 30.22 -7.72
N GLN A 114 -15.11 29.17 -6.87
CA GLN A 114 -14.87 27.78 -7.26
C GLN A 114 -16.02 26.90 -6.77
N LYS A 115 -16.90 26.49 -7.69
CA LYS A 115 -18.11 25.70 -7.40
C LYS A 115 -17.84 24.24 -7.06
N GLU A 116 -16.70 23.66 -7.50
CA GLU A 116 -16.32 22.26 -7.27
C GLU A 116 -14.90 22.21 -6.70
N GLN A 117 -14.62 21.19 -5.88
CA GLN A 117 -13.28 20.96 -5.32
C GLN A 117 -12.31 20.57 -6.44
N GLY A 118 -11.24 21.33 -6.60
CA GLY A 118 -10.14 20.99 -7.50
C GLY A 118 -9.17 19.97 -6.89
N ALA A 119 -8.27 19.44 -7.73
CA ALA A 119 -7.19 18.57 -7.27
C ALA A 119 -6.25 19.33 -6.32
N GLY A 120 -5.83 18.66 -5.24
CA GLY A 120 -4.94 19.26 -4.22
C GLY A 120 -3.50 19.44 -4.70
N ASP A 121 -3.13 18.79 -5.80
CA ASP A 121 -1.82 18.90 -6.44
C ASP A 121 -1.94 18.53 -7.92
N GLN A 122 -0.92 18.84 -8.69
CA GLN A 122 -0.69 18.23 -10.00
C GLN A 122 -0.14 16.81 -9.82
N GLY A 123 -0.34 15.95 -10.81
CA GLY A 123 0.27 14.62 -10.79
C GLY A 123 -0.36 13.65 -11.78
N LEU A 124 0.26 12.49 -11.85
CA LEU A 124 -0.25 11.35 -12.61
C LEU A 124 -0.34 10.13 -11.68
N MET A 125 -1.42 9.41 -11.77
CA MET A 125 -1.75 8.28 -10.90
C MET A 125 -2.07 7.06 -11.74
N PHE A 126 -1.73 5.88 -11.20
CA PHE A 126 -1.95 4.62 -11.90
C PHE A 126 -2.79 3.65 -11.05
N GLY A 127 -3.60 2.87 -11.75
CA GLY A 127 -4.22 1.66 -11.23
C GLY A 127 -3.87 0.47 -12.10
N TYR A 128 -3.79 -0.71 -11.50
CA TYR A 128 -3.49 -1.95 -12.21
C TYR A 128 -4.34 -3.09 -11.67
N ALA A 129 -4.70 -4.03 -12.56
CA ALA A 129 -5.32 -5.29 -12.20
C ALA A 129 -4.94 -6.37 -13.23
N THR A 130 -4.89 -7.61 -12.77
CA THR A 130 -4.63 -8.80 -13.61
C THR A 130 -5.36 -10.00 -13.04
N ASN A 131 -5.77 -10.94 -13.87
CA ASN A 131 -6.48 -12.14 -13.46
C ASN A 131 -5.56 -13.27 -12.94
N GLU A 132 -4.36 -12.92 -12.46
CA GLU A 132 -3.37 -13.89 -11.96
C GLU A 132 -3.74 -14.46 -10.58
N THR A 133 -4.49 -13.72 -9.77
CA THR A 133 -4.94 -14.11 -8.44
C THR A 133 -6.41 -13.75 -8.25
N ASP A 134 -7.08 -14.34 -7.26
CA ASP A 134 -8.48 -14.05 -6.94
C ASP A 134 -8.71 -12.58 -6.55
N GLU A 135 -7.68 -11.95 -5.94
CA GLU A 135 -7.70 -10.55 -5.59
C GLU A 135 -7.49 -9.62 -6.80
N LEU A 136 -7.26 -10.18 -7.98
CA LEU A 136 -6.90 -9.50 -9.23
C LEU A 136 -5.61 -8.66 -9.08
N MET A 137 -4.59 -9.27 -8.46
CA MET A 137 -3.26 -8.72 -8.24
C MET A 137 -2.19 -9.55 -8.96
N PRO A 138 -1.02 -8.96 -9.26
CA PRO A 138 0.14 -9.73 -9.70
C PRO A 138 0.58 -10.76 -8.66
N LEU A 139 0.84 -11.99 -9.09
CA LEU A 139 1.20 -13.09 -8.19
C LEU A 139 2.44 -12.81 -7.33
N PRO A 140 3.56 -12.23 -7.86
CA PRO A 140 4.75 -12.01 -7.04
C PRO A 140 4.51 -11.11 -5.84
N ILE A 141 3.84 -9.96 -6.02
CA ILE A 141 3.55 -9.04 -4.91
C ILE A 141 2.50 -9.60 -3.96
N SER A 142 1.48 -10.31 -4.47
CA SER A 142 0.47 -10.96 -3.64
C SER A 142 1.12 -11.97 -2.68
N LEU A 143 2.01 -12.83 -3.18
CA LEU A 143 2.76 -13.78 -2.34
C LEU A 143 3.71 -13.07 -1.38
N ALA A 144 4.42 -12.03 -1.83
CA ALA A 144 5.34 -11.28 -0.98
C ALA A 144 4.60 -10.63 0.22
N HIS A 145 3.42 -10.04 -0.01
CA HIS A 145 2.58 -9.51 1.08
C HIS A 145 2.08 -10.59 2.03
N LYS A 146 1.59 -11.71 1.49
CA LYS A 146 1.12 -12.85 2.30
C LYS A 146 2.24 -13.43 3.17
N LEU A 147 3.48 -13.46 2.66
CA LEU A 147 4.65 -13.93 3.43
C LEU A 147 4.99 -12.99 4.59
N THR A 148 5.07 -11.68 4.36
CA THR A 148 5.36 -10.71 5.43
C THR A 148 4.21 -10.61 6.44
N LYS A 149 2.95 -10.72 5.98
CA LYS A 149 1.79 -10.80 6.87
C LYS A 149 1.84 -12.05 7.75
N LYS A 150 2.10 -13.23 7.18
CA LYS A 150 2.22 -14.48 7.93
C LYS A 150 3.37 -14.43 8.92
N LEU A 151 4.51 -13.81 8.55
CA LEU A 151 5.64 -13.62 9.45
C LEU A 151 5.25 -12.76 10.67
N ALA A 152 4.50 -11.68 10.46
CA ALA A 152 3.98 -10.88 11.57
C ALA A 152 2.94 -11.64 12.42
N ASP A 153 2.09 -12.47 11.80
CA ASP A 153 1.08 -13.24 12.51
C ASP A 153 1.71 -14.29 13.44
N VAL A 154 2.71 -15.06 12.98
CA VAL A 154 3.40 -16.05 13.82
C VAL A 154 4.21 -15.40 14.95
N ARG A 155 4.70 -14.16 14.75
CA ARG A 155 5.31 -13.34 15.79
C ARG A 155 4.29 -12.90 16.84
N LYS A 156 3.19 -12.28 16.41
CA LYS A 156 2.15 -11.72 17.31
C LYS A 156 1.43 -12.82 18.09
N SER A 157 1.19 -13.97 17.47
CA SER A 157 0.62 -15.16 18.15
C SER A 157 1.60 -15.86 19.08
N LYS A 158 2.89 -15.49 19.03
CA LYS A 158 4.00 -16.18 19.73
C LYS A 158 4.22 -17.63 19.27
N GLU A 159 3.69 -18.01 18.12
CA GLU A 159 4.01 -19.30 17.49
C GLU A 159 5.50 -19.42 17.16
N LEU A 160 6.11 -18.29 16.73
CA LEU A 160 7.56 -18.11 16.60
C LEU A 160 7.97 -16.93 17.52
N ALA A 161 8.15 -17.21 18.81
CA ALA A 161 8.40 -16.19 19.83
C ALA A 161 9.73 -15.44 19.65
N TRP A 162 10.68 -16.03 18.94
CA TRP A 162 11.99 -15.48 18.63
C TRP A 162 12.00 -14.47 17.46
N VAL A 163 10.89 -14.37 16.69
CA VAL A 163 10.76 -13.41 15.60
C VAL A 163 10.57 -12.01 16.16
N ARG A 164 11.38 -11.05 15.68
CA ARG A 164 11.31 -9.63 16.00
C ARG A 164 10.51 -8.85 14.93
N PRO A 165 10.15 -7.56 15.16
CA PRO A 165 9.21 -6.85 14.29
C PRO A 165 9.67 -6.63 12.86
N ASP A 166 10.97 -6.42 12.60
CA ASP A 166 11.49 -6.13 11.26
C ASP A 166 11.65 -7.39 10.41
N GLY A 167 11.24 -7.30 9.17
CA GLY A 167 11.39 -8.40 8.23
C GLY A 167 11.00 -8.01 6.81
N LYS A 168 11.51 -8.80 5.86
CA LYS A 168 11.31 -8.60 4.42
C LYS A 168 11.03 -9.93 3.75
N SER A 169 10.28 -9.89 2.65
CA SER A 169 10.12 -11.00 1.72
C SER A 169 10.41 -10.56 0.30
N GLN A 170 10.84 -11.50 -0.53
CA GLN A 170 10.96 -11.31 -1.97
C GLN A 170 10.54 -12.60 -2.66
N VAL A 171 9.77 -12.49 -3.75
CA VAL A 171 9.27 -13.63 -4.51
C VAL A 171 9.56 -13.42 -5.98
N SER A 172 10.23 -14.40 -6.60
CA SER A 172 10.47 -14.47 -8.05
C SER A 172 9.56 -15.53 -8.65
N VAL A 173 8.80 -15.14 -9.67
CA VAL A 173 7.86 -16.01 -10.40
C VAL A 173 8.29 -16.11 -11.85
N GLU A 174 8.31 -17.31 -12.38
CA GLU A 174 8.52 -17.58 -13.81
C GLU A 174 7.21 -17.40 -14.55
N TYR A 175 7.28 -16.63 -15.64
CA TYR A 175 6.17 -16.38 -16.58
C TYR A 175 6.45 -17.02 -17.91
N VAL A 176 5.48 -17.73 -18.47
CA VAL A 176 5.47 -18.26 -19.83
C VAL A 176 4.23 -17.73 -20.52
N ASP A 177 4.40 -17.17 -21.70
CA ASP A 177 3.34 -16.50 -22.46
C ASP A 177 2.57 -15.45 -21.62
N ASN A 178 3.32 -14.69 -20.80
CA ASN A 178 2.82 -13.68 -19.86
C ASN A 178 1.88 -14.22 -18.77
N LYS A 179 1.91 -15.52 -18.49
CA LYS A 179 1.15 -16.14 -17.40
C LYS A 179 2.09 -16.73 -16.36
N PRO A 180 1.80 -16.57 -15.05
CA PRO A 180 2.61 -17.17 -14.00
C PRO A 180 2.57 -18.70 -14.11
N GLN A 181 3.74 -19.34 -14.01
CA GLN A 181 3.88 -20.80 -14.13
C GLN A 181 4.34 -21.43 -12.84
N ARG A 182 5.35 -20.88 -12.19
CA ARG A 182 5.86 -21.39 -10.93
C ARG A 182 6.61 -20.32 -10.14
N VAL A 183 6.63 -20.49 -8.82
CA VAL A 183 7.51 -19.72 -7.94
C VAL A 183 8.93 -20.30 -8.06
N GLN A 184 9.87 -19.47 -8.50
CA GLN A 184 11.25 -19.89 -8.67
C GLN A 184 12.07 -19.68 -7.40
N THR A 185 11.92 -18.52 -6.74
CA THR A 185 12.73 -18.15 -5.59
C THR A 185 11.88 -17.45 -4.54
N VAL A 186 12.14 -17.77 -3.27
CA VAL A 186 11.60 -17.05 -2.11
C VAL A 186 12.75 -16.63 -1.20
N VAL A 187 12.80 -15.34 -0.86
CA VAL A 187 13.72 -14.80 0.13
C VAL A 187 12.92 -14.30 1.32
N ILE A 188 13.32 -14.69 2.53
CA ILE A 188 12.82 -14.12 3.79
C ILE A 188 14.02 -13.62 4.59
N SER A 189 13.98 -12.34 4.98
CA SER A 189 14.87 -11.79 5.99
C SER A 189 14.02 -11.41 7.20
N THR A 190 14.32 -11.98 8.36
CA THR A 190 13.59 -11.73 9.60
C THR A 190 14.52 -11.40 10.73
N GLN A 191 14.25 -10.30 11.42
CA GLN A 191 14.92 -9.98 12.69
C GLN A 191 14.55 -11.03 13.73
N HIS A 192 15.52 -11.44 14.55
CA HIS A 192 15.37 -12.56 15.48
C HIS A 192 16.13 -12.35 16.78
N ASP A 193 15.79 -13.13 17.80
CA ASP A 193 16.53 -13.23 19.05
C ASP A 193 17.91 -13.89 18.85
N PRO A 194 18.91 -13.54 19.66
CA PRO A 194 20.29 -14.03 19.49
C PRO A 194 20.46 -15.54 19.82
N GLU A 195 19.55 -16.12 20.61
CA GLU A 195 19.70 -17.49 21.10
C GLU A 195 19.29 -18.57 20.09
N ILE A 196 18.59 -18.21 19.00
CA ILE A 196 18.15 -19.18 17.98
C ILE A 196 19.21 -19.39 16.90
N SER A 197 19.42 -20.63 16.50
CA SER A 197 20.35 -20.97 15.42
C SER A 197 19.78 -20.68 14.02
N ASN A 198 20.67 -20.41 13.05
CA ASN A 198 20.25 -20.15 11.65
C ASN A 198 19.55 -21.38 11.02
N GLU A 199 19.94 -22.59 11.41
CA GLU A 199 19.30 -23.82 10.96
C GLU A 199 17.85 -23.93 11.44
N GLU A 200 17.60 -23.62 12.71
CA GLU A 200 16.24 -23.58 13.28
C GLU A 200 15.39 -22.49 12.64
N ILE A 201 15.94 -21.27 12.51
CA ILE A 201 15.28 -20.15 11.79
C ILE A 201 14.84 -20.61 10.41
N ARG A 202 15.77 -21.19 9.62
CA ARG A 202 15.48 -21.63 8.27
C ARG A 202 14.36 -22.69 8.24
N LYS A 203 14.45 -23.70 9.09
CA LYS A 203 13.46 -24.78 9.17
C LYS A 203 12.08 -24.25 9.54
N GLU A 204 11.99 -23.47 10.61
CA GLU A 204 10.70 -22.94 11.09
C GLU A 204 10.07 -21.95 10.12
N ILE A 205 10.86 -21.08 9.48
CA ILE A 205 10.35 -20.15 8.45
C ILE A 205 9.83 -20.91 7.23
N ILE A 206 10.53 -21.97 6.77
CA ILE A 206 10.03 -22.79 5.67
C ILE A 206 8.70 -23.45 6.03
N ASP A 207 8.64 -24.09 7.17
CA ASP A 207 7.48 -24.93 7.56
C ASP A 207 6.27 -24.11 7.99
N LYS A 208 6.48 -22.98 8.72
CA LYS A 208 5.38 -22.21 9.32
C LYS A 208 5.00 -20.95 8.53
N VAL A 209 5.87 -20.47 7.62
CA VAL A 209 5.61 -19.26 6.85
C VAL A 209 5.56 -19.55 5.35
N ILE A 210 6.63 -20.11 4.76
CA ILE A 210 6.74 -20.20 3.30
C ILE A 210 5.77 -21.25 2.73
N LYS A 211 5.82 -22.49 3.21
CA LYS A 211 4.96 -23.58 2.71
C LYS A 211 3.46 -23.25 2.81
N PRO A 212 2.95 -22.79 3.98
CA PRO A 212 1.53 -22.45 4.10
C PRO A 212 1.09 -21.30 3.18
N VAL A 213 1.95 -20.30 2.96
CA VAL A 213 1.63 -19.16 2.09
C VAL A 213 1.70 -19.51 0.61
N CYS A 214 2.71 -20.26 0.21
CA CYS A 214 2.84 -20.71 -1.18
C CYS A 214 1.70 -21.64 -1.60
N GLY A 215 1.19 -22.48 -0.69
CA GLY A 215 0.03 -23.34 -0.99
C GLY A 215 0.22 -24.15 -2.28
N ASN A 216 -0.65 -23.97 -3.26
CA ASN A 216 -0.58 -24.65 -4.57
C ASN A 216 0.66 -24.26 -5.41
N TRP A 217 1.33 -23.16 -5.07
CA TRP A 217 2.57 -22.73 -5.72
C TRP A 217 3.82 -23.35 -5.08
N TRP A 218 3.64 -24.12 -3.98
CA TRP A 218 4.75 -24.83 -3.34
C TRP A 218 5.22 -25.99 -4.17
N HIS A 219 6.55 -26.14 -4.33
CA HIS A 219 7.22 -27.34 -4.84
C HIS A 219 8.65 -27.41 -4.30
N GLU A 220 9.24 -28.60 -4.28
CA GLU A 220 10.55 -28.85 -3.65
C GLU A 220 11.74 -28.17 -4.35
N GLU A 221 11.57 -27.72 -5.59
CA GLU A 221 12.63 -27.07 -6.39
C GLU A 221 12.71 -25.56 -6.16
N ILE A 222 11.84 -24.97 -5.31
CA ILE A 222 11.92 -23.55 -4.99
C ILE A 222 13.28 -23.25 -4.33
N VAL A 223 14.01 -22.29 -4.89
CA VAL A 223 15.23 -21.78 -4.26
C VAL A 223 14.85 -20.89 -3.08
N ILE A 224 15.20 -21.33 -1.87
CA ILE A 224 14.82 -20.60 -0.65
C ILE A 224 16.06 -20.01 0.01
N HIS A 225 16.00 -18.71 0.29
CA HIS A 225 16.97 -17.98 1.09
C HIS A 225 16.29 -17.44 2.37
N VAL A 226 16.80 -17.86 3.53
CA VAL A 226 16.38 -17.32 4.83
C VAL A 226 17.59 -16.72 5.49
N ASN A 227 17.53 -15.42 5.84
CA ASN A 227 18.62 -14.64 6.40
C ASN A 227 19.98 -14.92 5.69
N PRO A 228 20.08 -14.68 4.36
CA PRO A 228 21.25 -15.12 3.58
C PRO A 228 22.58 -14.47 4.03
N THR A 229 22.54 -13.37 4.76
CA THR A 229 23.72 -12.73 5.37
C THR A 229 24.12 -13.34 6.71
N GLY A 230 23.34 -14.31 7.22
CA GLY A 230 23.54 -14.95 8.53
C GLY A 230 22.66 -14.30 9.60
N LYS A 231 23.24 -13.56 10.53
CA LYS A 231 22.51 -12.97 11.65
C LYS A 231 21.75 -11.71 11.28
N PHE A 232 20.51 -11.58 11.79
CA PHE A 232 19.72 -10.36 11.69
C PHE A 232 19.15 -10.00 13.08
N GLU A 233 20.03 -9.77 14.03
CA GLU A 233 19.70 -9.39 15.42
C GLU A 233 19.42 -7.88 15.53
N ILE A 234 20.19 -7.04 14.83
CA ILE A 234 20.01 -5.60 14.76
C ILE A 234 19.10 -5.26 13.55
N GLY A 235 17.93 -4.70 13.83
CA GLY A 235 16.94 -4.35 12.81
C GLY A 235 16.01 -3.24 13.30
N GLY A 236 14.97 -2.95 12.51
CA GLY A 236 14.07 -1.86 12.77
C GLY A 236 14.76 -0.50 12.72
N PRO A 237 14.20 0.54 13.36
CA PRO A 237 14.77 1.89 13.36
C PRO A 237 16.18 1.99 13.95
N HIS A 238 16.63 0.98 14.71
CA HIS A 238 18.02 0.90 15.17
C HIS A 238 18.99 0.46 14.06
N GLY A 239 18.54 -0.39 13.14
CA GLY A 239 19.35 -0.89 12.02
C GLY A 239 19.43 0.09 10.85
N ASP A 240 18.34 0.78 10.55
CA ASP A 240 18.21 1.72 9.44
C ASP A 240 17.16 2.78 9.73
N ALA A 241 17.37 3.99 9.21
CA ALA A 241 16.38 5.07 9.34
C ALA A 241 15.19 4.84 8.41
N GLY A 242 13.99 5.14 8.90
CA GLY A 242 12.75 5.09 8.12
C GLY A 242 12.18 6.48 7.83
N LEU A 243 11.41 6.56 6.75
CA LEU A 243 10.67 7.76 6.36
C LEU A 243 9.35 7.38 5.70
N THR A 244 8.28 8.14 5.98
CA THR A 244 6.97 7.98 5.33
C THR A 244 7.10 8.05 3.81
N GLY A 245 6.44 7.11 3.10
CA GLY A 245 6.35 7.12 1.65
C GLY A 245 7.59 6.60 0.91
N ARG A 246 8.46 5.83 1.57
CA ARG A 246 9.63 5.21 0.92
C ARG A 246 9.40 3.78 0.44
N LYS A 247 8.19 3.25 0.56
CA LYS A 247 7.80 1.89 0.12
C LYS A 247 6.66 1.90 -0.88
N ILE A 248 6.59 2.92 -1.74
CA ILE A 248 5.49 3.15 -2.68
C ILE A 248 5.25 2.01 -3.68
N ILE A 249 6.29 1.28 -4.05
CA ILE A 249 6.19 0.11 -4.94
C ILE A 249 5.63 -1.09 -4.19
N VAL A 250 6.05 -1.30 -2.93
CA VAL A 250 5.47 -2.30 -2.01
C VAL A 250 4.00 -1.96 -1.73
N ASP A 251 3.66 -0.69 -1.56
CA ASP A 251 2.30 -0.23 -1.29
C ASP A 251 1.34 -0.46 -2.46
N SER A 252 1.84 -0.63 -3.67
CA SER A 252 1.04 -0.73 -4.89
C SER A 252 1.14 -2.11 -5.55
N TYR A 253 1.87 -2.27 -6.65
CA TYR A 253 1.81 -3.47 -7.48
C TYR A 253 3.15 -4.21 -7.59
N GLY A 254 4.12 -3.92 -6.71
CA GLY A 254 5.42 -4.61 -6.69
C GLY A 254 6.25 -4.45 -7.97
N GLY A 255 6.02 -3.37 -8.72
CA GLY A 255 6.72 -3.07 -9.97
C GLY A 255 6.02 -3.58 -11.23
N MET A 256 4.95 -4.39 -11.14
CA MET A 256 4.22 -4.88 -12.32
C MET A 256 3.38 -3.78 -12.99
N GLY A 257 2.74 -2.92 -12.20
CA GLY A 257 2.09 -1.69 -12.67
C GLY A 257 3.01 -0.49 -12.52
N ARG A 258 2.80 0.54 -13.35
CA ARG A 258 3.51 1.82 -13.22
C ARG A 258 3.12 2.55 -11.94
N HIS A 259 3.92 3.53 -11.55
CA HIS A 259 3.67 4.39 -10.39
C HIS A 259 3.95 5.85 -10.72
N GLY A 260 3.09 6.74 -10.26
CA GLY A 260 3.23 8.20 -10.51
C GLY A 260 4.22 8.91 -9.59
N GLY A 261 4.72 8.23 -8.55
CA GLY A 261 5.69 8.76 -7.59
C GLY A 261 5.09 9.30 -6.29
N GLY A 262 3.78 9.56 -6.22
CA GLY A 262 3.11 10.07 -5.02
C GLY A 262 2.97 9.00 -3.92
N ALA A 263 3.41 9.32 -2.70
CA ALA A 263 3.19 8.49 -1.53
C ALA A 263 1.73 8.59 -1.03
N PHE A 264 1.25 7.54 -0.35
CA PHE A 264 -0.12 7.47 0.18
C PHE A 264 -0.21 7.89 1.64
N SER A 265 0.61 7.26 2.51
CA SER A 265 0.52 7.41 3.96
C SER A 265 0.69 8.86 4.43
N GLY A 266 -0.07 9.24 5.46
CA GLY A 266 -0.08 10.58 6.03
C GLY A 266 -0.89 11.62 5.26
N LYS A 267 -1.47 11.27 4.11
CA LYS A 267 -2.26 12.18 3.25
C LYS A 267 -3.75 11.90 3.37
N ASP A 268 -4.55 12.94 3.65
CA ASP A 268 -6.02 12.85 3.60
C ASP A 268 -6.53 12.69 2.16
N PRO A 269 -7.80 12.24 1.95
CA PRO A 269 -8.31 11.91 0.62
C PRO A 269 -8.48 13.09 -0.34
N SER A 270 -8.24 14.32 0.07
CA SER A 270 -8.19 15.46 -0.86
C SER A 270 -6.93 15.46 -1.73
N LYS A 271 -5.90 14.74 -1.32
CA LYS A 271 -4.67 14.54 -2.08
C LYS A 271 -4.91 13.44 -3.12
N VAL A 272 -4.88 13.82 -4.38
CA VAL A 272 -5.13 12.92 -5.52
C VAL A 272 -4.07 11.81 -5.64
N ASP A 273 -2.87 12.03 -5.14
CA ASP A 273 -1.85 10.98 -4.99
C ASP A 273 -2.42 9.70 -4.36
N ARG A 274 -3.27 9.86 -3.34
CA ARG A 274 -3.92 8.75 -2.65
C ARG A 274 -5.27 8.40 -3.26
N SER A 275 -6.20 9.33 -3.28
CA SER A 275 -7.59 9.07 -3.67
C SER A 275 -7.73 8.65 -5.13
N ALA A 276 -6.99 9.27 -6.05
CA ALA A 276 -7.07 8.91 -7.45
C ALA A 276 -6.32 7.61 -7.78
N CYS A 277 -5.24 7.25 -7.06
CA CYS A 277 -4.67 5.91 -7.16
C CYS A 277 -5.66 4.82 -6.73
N TYR A 278 -6.42 5.06 -5.64
CA TYR A 278 -7.48 4.14 -5.21
C TYR A 278 -8.59 4.03 -6.26
N MET A 279 -8.99 5.16 -6.86
CA MET A 279 -9.98 5.14 -7.95
C MET A 279 -9.46 4.44 -9.19
N CYS A 280 -8.20 4.65 -9.59
CA CYS A 280 -7.59 3.93 -10.71
C CYS A 280 -7.54 2.42 -10.45
N ARG A 281 -7.24 1.98 -9.20
CA ARG A 281 -7.34 0.58 -8.81
C ARG A 281 -8.75 0.04 -8.95
N TYR A 282 -9.75 0.77 -8.44
CA TYR A 282 -11.16 0.40 -8.54
C TYR A 282 -11.60 0.21 -9.99
N VAL A 283 -11.25 1.14 -10.87
CA VAL A 283 -11.55 1.07 -12.31
C VAL A 283 -10.87 -0.12 -12.96
N ALA A 284 -9.56 -0.27 -12.80
CA ALA A 284 -8.80 -1.37 -13.38
C ALA A 284 -9.34 -2.74 -12.92
N LYS A 285 -9.66 -2.85 -11.61
CA LYS A 285 -10.20 -4.08 -11.03
C LYS A 285 -11.56 -4.43 -11.59
N ASN A 286 -12.48 -3.47 -11.72
CA ASN A 286 -13.79 -3.68 -12.32
C ASN A 286 -13.70 -4.04 -13.82
N LEU A 287 -12.76 -3.47 -14.56
CA LEU A 287 -12.54 -3.79 -15.96
C LEU A 287 -12.11 -5.25 -16.15
N VAL A 288 -11.15 -5.72 -15.35
CA VAL A 288 -10.70 -7.11 -15.39
C VAL A 288 -11.78 -8.07 -14.88
N ALA A 289 -12.47 -7.72 -13.78
CA ALA A 289 -13.58 -8.51 -13.25
C ALA A 289 -14.76 -8.63 -14.25
N ALA A 290 -15.00 -7.60 -15.06
CA ALA A 290 -15.99 -7.62 -16.15
C ALA A 290 -15.58 -8.53 -17.32
N GLY A 291 -14.32 -8.99 -17.35
CA GLY A 291 -13.79 -9.80 -18.46
C GLY A 291 -13.49 -9.01 -19.73
N LEU A 292 -13.34 -7.68 -19.64
CA LEU A 292 -13.00 -6.85 -20.79
C LEU A 292 -11.53 -6.99 -21.20
N ALA A 293 -10.66 -7.34 -20.26
CA ALA A 293 -9.26 -7.67 -20.48
C ALA A 293 -8.77 -8.64 -19.39
N ASP A 294 -7.70 -9.40 -19.66
CA ASP A 294 -7.07 -10.25 -18.66
C ASP A 294 -6.15 -9.44 -17.74
N ARG A 295 -5.70 -8.28 -18.22
CA ARG A 295 -4.79 -7.37 -17.50
C ARG A 295 -5.04 -5.95 -17.97
N CYS A 296 -4.99 -4.99 -17.05
CA CYS A 296 -5.29 -3.60 -17.34
C CYS A 296 -4.49 -2.64 -16.46
N GLU A 297 -3.99 -1.58 -17.07
CA GLU A 297 -3.44 -0.40 -16.39
C GLU A 297 -4.25 0.83 -16.79
N VAL A 298 -4.62 1.62 -15.80
CA VAL A 298 -5.34 2.90 -15.96
C VAL A 298 -4.45 4.01 -15.47
N GLN A 299 -4.25 5.05 -16.28
CA GLN A 299 -3.58 6.29 -15.87
C GLN A 299 -4.59 7.44 -15.85
N ILE A 300 -4.50 8.28 -14.83
CA ILE A 300 -5.20 9.56 -14.76
C ILE A 300 -4.23 10.68 -14.40
N ALA A 301 -4.46 11.89 -14.88
CA ALA A 301 -3.63 13.05 -14.56
C ALA A 301 -4.48 14.26 -14.17
N TYR A 302 -3.95 15.08 -13.25
CA TYR A 302 -4.58 16.32 -12.78
C TYR A 302 -3.61 17.50 -12.82
N ALA A 303 -4.20 18.71 -12.90
CA ALA A 303 -3.54 19.97 -12.56
C ALA A 303 -4.05 20.47 -11.22
N ILE A 304 -3.19 21.12 -10.45
CA ILE A 304 -3.57 21.72 -9.16
C ILE A 304 -4.75 22.70 -9.34
N GLY A 305 -5.74 22.62 -8.46
CA GLY A 305 -6.92 23.47 -8.47
C GLY A 305 -7.94 23.17 -9.57
N VAL A 306 -7.67 22.26 -10.48
CA VAL A 306 -8.61 21.86 -11.56
C VAL A 306 -9.41 20.63 -11.13
N CYS A 307 -10.74 20.68 -11.28
CA CYS A 307 -11.61 19.58 -10.89
C CYS A 307 -11.69 18.46 -11.97
N GLN A 308 -11.55 18.81 -13.24
CA GLN A 308 -11.56 17.81 -14.32
C GLN A 308 -10.17 17.18 -14.48
N PRO A 309 -10.08 15.87 -14.68
CA PRO A 309 -8.81 15.24 -15.05
C PRO A 309 -8.33 15.78 -16.40
N LEU A 310 -7.01 15.90 -16.54
CA LEU A 310 -6.37 16.30 -17.80
C LEU A 310 -6.40 15.20 -18.85
N SER A 311 -6.31 13.95 -18.39
CA SER A 311 -6.29 12.76 -19.27
C SER A 311 -6.72 11.52 -18.50
N LEU A 312 -7.31 10.58 -19.24
CA LEU A 312 -7.52 9.19 -18.83
C LEU A 312 -6.94 8.31 -19.96
N MET A 313 -6.09 7.37 -19.61
CA MET A 313 -5.51 6.39 -20.54
C MET A 313 -5.75 4.98 -19.99
N VAL A 314 -6.05 4.06 -20.89
CA VAL A 314 -6.17 2.62 -20.59
C VAL A 314 -5.15 1.86 -21.44
N ASN A 315 -4.46 0.91 -20.85
CA ASN A 315 -3.60 -0.04 -21.54
C ASN A 315 -3.99 -1.46 -21.10
N THR A 316 -4.43 -2.27 -22.01
CA THR A 316 -4.85 -3.65 -21.75
C THR A 316 -3.76 -4.67 -22.09
N PHE A 317 -2.59 -4.22 -22.50
CA PHE A 317 -1.45 -5.08 -22.85
C PHE A 317 -1.81 -6.15 -23.89
N GLU A 318 -2.62 -5.78 -24.88
CA GLU A 318 -3.10 -6.67 -25.97
C GLU A 318 -3.99 -7.83 -25.46
N THR A 319 -4.59 -7.71 -24.27
CA THR A 319 -5.50 -8.73 -23.71
C THR A 319 -6.98 -8.34 -23.78
N ASN A 320 -7.29 -7.19 -24.37
CA ASN A 320 -8.65 -6.65 -24.54
C ASN A 320 -9.55 -7.56 -25.38
N LYS A 321 -10.82 -7.63 -24.99
CA LYS A 321 -11.87 -8.37 -25.72
C LYS A 321 -12.67 -7.46 -26.67
N ILE A 322 -12.58 -6.16 -26.50
CA ILE A 322 -13.13 -5.11 -27.36
C ILE A 322 -12.07 -4.02 -27.56
N PRO A 323 -12.17 -3.16 -28.61
CA PRO A 323 -11.18 -2.10 -28.84
C PRO A 323 -10.98 -1.18 -27.60
N GLU A 324 -9.74 -0.81 -27.29
CA GLU A 324 -9.41 0.03 -26.15
C GLU A 324 -10.14 1.38 -26.18
N GLU A 325 -10.31 2.00 -27.34
CA GLU A 325 -11.09 3.23 -27.53
C GLU A 325 -12.56 3.08 -27.08
N LYS A 326 -13.14 1.88 -27.24
CA LYS A 326 -14.48 1.57 -26.74
C LYS A 326 -14.46 1.42 -25.23
N ILE A 327 -13.41 0.79 -24.67
CA ILE A 327 -13.21 0.68 -23.22
C ILE A 327 -13.13 2.07 -22.59
N GLU A 328 -12.29 2.97 -23.11
CA GLU A 328 -12.14 4.34 -22.60
C GLU A 328 -13.48 5.10 -22.60
N LYS A 329 -14.29 4.99 -23.65
CA LYS A 329 -15.63 5.59 -23.70
C LYS A 329 -16.55 5.04 -22.61
N ILE A 330 -16.53 3.72 -22.40
CA ILE A 330 -17.33 3.07 -21.36
C ILE A 330 -16.89 3.57 -19.98
N LEU A 331 -15.58 3.64 -19.71
CA LEU A 331 -15.06 4.11 -18.43
C LEU A 331 -15.46 5.57 -18.14
N ASN A 332 -15.36 6.46 -19.13
CA ASN A 332 -15.78 7.86 -19.00
C ASN A 332 -17.28 8.03 -18.73
N LEU A 333 -18.12 7.07 -19.14
CA LEU A 333 -19.57 7.09 -18.86
C LEU A 333 -19.92 6.54 -17.47
N HIS A 334 -19.13 5.59 -16.96
CA HIS A 334 -19.45 4.86 -15.73
C HIS A 334 -18.74 5.38 -14.48
N PHE A 335 -17.65 6.16 -14.65
CA PHE A 335 -16.86 6.65 -13.53
C PHE A 335 -16.64 8.17 -13.60
N ASP A 336 -17.07 8.87 -12.56
CA ASP A 336 -16.73 10.29 -12.40
C ASP A 336 -15.38 10.41 -11.68
N MET A 337 -14.38 10.88 -12.40
CA MET A 337 -12.98 10.98 -11.96
C MET A 337 -12.64 12.33 -11.31
N LYS A 338 -13.64 13.17 -11.00
CA LYS A 338 -13.39 14.43 -10.26
C LYS A 338 -12.97 14.11 -8.82
N PRO A 339 -12.03 14.86 -8.22
CA PRO A 339 -11.55 14.60 -6.86
C PRO A 339 -12.66 14.46 -5.81
N ALA A 340 -13.65 15.35 -5.80
CA ALA A 340 -14.77 15.28 -4.87
C ALA A 340 -15.64 14.03 -5.08
N SER A 341 -15.90 13.65 -6.34
CA SER A 341 -16.67 12.48 -6.70
C SER A 341 -15.97 11.19 -6.28
N ILE A 342 -14.64 11.11 -6.46
CA ILE A 342 -13.82 9.98 -5.99
C ILE A 342 -13.95 9.81 -4.48
N VAL A 343 -13.76 10.89 -3.71
CA VAL A 343 -13.84 10.87 -2.24
C VAL A 343 -15.21 10.39 -1.76
N SER A 344 -16.27 10.87 -2.42
CA SER A 344 -17.66 10.47 -2.09
C SER A 344 -17.96 9.04 -2.52
N HIS A 345 -17.59 8.66 -3.75
CA HIS A 345 -17.90 7.34 -4.31
C HIS A 345 -17.21 6.21 -3.54
N LEU A 346 -15.95 6.41 -3.18
CA LEU A 346 -15.16 5.44 -2.41
C LEU A 346 -15.33 5.61 -0.90
N ASP A 347 -16.16 6.57 -0.43
CA ASP A 347 -16.40 6.84 0.99
C ASP A 347 -15.10 6.96 1.80
N LEU A 348 -14.22 7.87 1.35
CA LEU A 348 -12.86 7.99 1.89
C LEU A 348 -12.75 8.87 3.15
N LYS A 349 -13.81 9.54 3.61
CA LYS A 349 -13.79 10.37 4.83
C LYS A 349 -14.01 9.56 6.11
N ARG A 350 -13.36 8.41 6.20
CA ARG A 350 -13.43 7.48 7.34
C ARG A 350 -12.02 7.18 7.88
N PRO A 351 -11.89 6.83 9.17
CA PRO A 351 -10.60 6.44 9.76
C PRO A 351 -10.25 4.99 9.39
N ILE A 352 -9.76 4.79 8.16
CA ILE A 352 -9.46 3.48 7.56
C ILE A 352 -8.00 3.32 7.13
N TYR A 353 -7.21 4.38 7.28
CA TYR A 353 -5.91 4.52 6.64
C TYR A 353 -4.79 3.77 7.36
N LYS A 354 -4.77 3.73 8.70
CA LYS A 354 -3.78 2.94 9.46
C LYS A 354 -3.75 1.47 9.02
N LYS A 355 -4.90 0.90 8.64
CA LYS A 355 -4.99 -0.47 8.14
C LYS A 355 -4.30 -0.68 6.80
N THR A 356 -4.16 0.37 5.99
CA THR A 356 -3.49 0.27 4.68
C THR A 356 -1.97 0.33 4.77
N ALA A 357 -1.43 0.87 5.86
CA ALA A 357 0.00 1.17 6.00
C ALA A 357 0.92 -0.07 5.94
N GLY A 358 0.41 -1.28 6.12
CA GLY A 358 1.16 -2.52 6.00
C GLY A 358 0.53 -3.50 5.01
N TYR A 359 1.36 -4.32 4.36
CA TYR A 359 0.94 -5.44 3.49
C TYR A 359 0.21 -5.01 2.21
N GLY A 360 0.51 -3.81 1.70
CA GLY A 360 -0.07 -3.25 0.48
C GLY A 360 -1.43 -2.58 0.66
N HIS A 361 -1.71 -1.59 -0.19
CA HIS A 361 -2.99 -0.88 -0.22
C HIS A 361 -4.03 -1.58 -1.11
N PHE A 362 -3.58 -2.51 -1.96
CA PHE A 362 -4.40 -3.18 -2.96
C PHE A 362 -4.38 -4.71 -2.80
N GLY A 363 -5.41 -5.37 -3.37
CA GLY A 363 -5.55 -6.82 -3.31
C GLY A 363 -5.98 -7.34 -1.94
N ARG A 364 -6.82 -6.60 -1.22
CA ARG A 364 -7.26 -6.90 0.14
C ARG A 364 -8.77 -6.99 0.23
N ASN A 365 -9.27 -7.80 1.17
CA ASN A 365 -10.69 -8.13 1.29
C ASN A 365 -11.37 -7.47 2.50
N GLU A 366 -10.71 -6.52 3.16
CA GLU A 366 -11.32 -5.76 4.26
C GLU A 366 -12.51 -4.94 3.74
N PRO A 367 -13.67 -5.01 4.38
CA PRO A 367 -14.90 -4.36 3.89
C PRO A 367 -14.81 -2.85 3.80
N GLU A 368 -13.86 -2.24 4.53
CA GLU A 368 -13.60 -0.81 4.50
C GLU A 368 -12.92 -0.36 3.22
N PHE A 369 -12.22 -1.25 2.50
CA PHE A 369 -11.46 -0.93 1.30
C PHE A 369 -12.36 -0.93 0.08
N SER A 370 -13.15 0.12 -0.06
CA SER A 370 -14.16 0.29 -1.11
C SER A 370 -13.60 0.22 -2.53
N TRP A 371 -12.34 0.57 -2.72
CA TRP A 371 -11.64 0.49 -4.01
C TRP A 371 -11.33 -0.94 -4.47
N GLU A 372 -11.57 -1.94 -3.63
CA GLU A 372 -11.45 -3.35 -3.98
C GLU A 372 -12.78 -4.00 -4.41
N LYS A 373 -13.90 -3.26 -4.39
CA LYS A 373 -15.19 -3.75 -4.87
C LYS A 373 -15.20 -3.93 -6.38
N THR A 374 -15.99 -4.91 -6.85
CA THR A 374 -16.21 -5.21 -8.27
C THR A 374 -17.67 -5.00 -8.69
N ASP A 375 -18.36 -4.11 -8.00
CA ASP A 375 -19.78 -3.83 -8.13
C ASP A 375 -20.18 -3.17 -9.45
N LYS A 376 -19.21 -2.66 -10.22
CA LYS A 376 -19.41 -2.13 -11.60
C LYS A 376 -19.15 -3.15 -12.71
N ALA A 377 -18.62 -4.32 -12.37
CA ALA A 377 -18.22 -5.30 -13.39
C ALA A 377 -19.35 -5.72 -14.33
N GLU A 378 -20.55 -5.98 -13.78
CA GLU A 378 -21.72 -6.38 -14.57
C GLU A 378 -22.19 -5.25 -15.52
N ASP A 379 -22.21 -4.00 -15.03
CA ASP A 379 -22.59 -2.84 -15.86
C ASP A 379 -21.61 -2.61 -17.00
N LEU A 380 -20.30 -2.73 -16.71
CA LEU A 380 -19.25 -2.61 -17.73
C LEU A 380 -19.35 -3.72 -18.78
N ARG A 381 -19.63 -4.96 -18.35
CA ARG A 381 -19.81 -6.09 -19.24
C ARG A 381 -20.97 -5.87 -20.19
N LYS A 382 -22.14 -5.43 -19.69
CA LYS A 382 -23.31 -5.09 -20.50
C LYS A 382 -23.03 -3.96 -21.49
N ALA A 383 -22.36 -2.88 -21.02
CA ALA A 383 -22.01 -1.76 -21.88
C ALA A 383 -21.02 -2.16 -23.00
N ALA A 384 -20.19 -3.16 -22.74
CA ALA A 384 -19.29 -3.75 -23.74
C ALA A 384 -20.01 -4.62 -24.78
N GLY A 385 -21.18 -5.15 -24.45
CA GLY A 385 -21.94 -6.10 -25.28
C GLY A 385 -21.41 -7.55 -25.15
N LEU A 386 -20.88 -7.91 -23.96
CA LEU A 386 -20.32 -9.23 -23.63
C LEU A 386 -21.25 -10.04 -22.73
#